data_0dd8a094171c5c7208c566bb0d5ed068
#
_entry.id   0dd8a094171c5c7208c566bb0d5ed068
#
_cell.length_a   1.000
_cell.length_b   1.000
_cell.length_c   1.000
_cell.angle_alpha   90.00
_cell.angle_beta   90.00
_cell.angle_gamma   90.00
#
_symmetry.space_group_name_H-M   'P 1'
#
loop_
_entity.id
_entity.type
_entity.pdbx_description
1 polymer ?
#
loop_
_entity_poly.entity_id
_entity_poly.type
_entity_poly.pdbx_seq_one_letter_code
_entity_poly.pdbx_strand_id
1 'polypeptide(L)'
;MIVDWFEEWKRYRESSHWTQKLKQKGITSEQFWDSYKMADRNEEYDRLAGYPGLILDRMARFAGPDSSVLDIGAGSGAYTIPLAKAARKVTVVEPSKGQVARLMRLADREGLENIEVINKRWQDVDRSELESYSLVNAAYCFHMPDIRPALQKMLDVTTGALFLVALVDHGFADVYEGVFGEKEPEPEYIYLYNVLHQMGYPANVEVMVRRYQIPLEMQMEILRSSYDFTPELEEKLMDRLAATGRLVKRENGVWVKRTYKDGMIWYQKD
;
A
#
# COMPACT_ATOMS: atom_id res chain seq x y z
N MET A 1 23.28 14.84 18.32
CA MET A 1 22.46 15.50 17.27
C MET A 1 21.11 14.84 17.32
N ILE A 2 20.03 15.58 17.53
CA ILE A 2 18.65 15.04 17.50
C ILE A 2 18.25 14.98 16.03
N VAL A 3 17.81 13.82 15.56
CA VAL A 3 17.32 13.64 14.18
C VAL A 3 15.98 14.33 14.04
N ASP A 4 15.80 15.15 13.02
CA ASP A 4 14.50 15.69 12.65
C ASP A 4 13.84 14.75 11.60
N TRP A 5 12.89 13.95 12.07
CA TRP A 5 12.26 12.93 11.23
C TRP A 5 11.30 13.49 10.18
N PHE A 6 10.87 14.74 10.29
CA PHE A 6 10.11 15.40 9.22
C PHE A 6 11.02 15.72 8.03
N GLU A 7 12.23 16.25 8.31
CA GLU A 7 13.21 16.52 7.26
C GLU A 7 13.76 15.23 6.64
N GLU A 8 13.99 14.18 7.45
CA GLU A 8 14.40 12.87 6.92
C GLU A 8 13.31 12.25 6.04
N TRP A 9 12.04 12.33 6.43
CA TRP A 9 10.92 11.90 5.59
C TRP A 9 10.91 12.63 4.25
N LYS A 10 11.05 13.96 4.26
CA LYS A 10 11.04 14.77 3.05
C LYS A 10 12.16 14.35 2.10
N ARG A 11 13.39 14.19 2.61
CA ARG A 11 14.53 13.69 1.82
C ARG A 11 14.26 12.31 1.24
N TYR A 12 13.76 11.39 2.07
CA TYR A 12 13.39 10.06 1.64
C TYR A 12 12.35 10.10 0.50
N ARG A 13 11.30 10.90 0.63
CA ARG A 13 10.27 11.02 -0.41
C ARG A 13 10.80 11.64 -1.70
N GLU A 14 11.59 12.69 -1.60
CA GLU A 14 12.19 13.36 -2.76
C GLU A 14 13.16 12.46 -3.52
N SER A 15 13.95 11.64 -2.82
CA SER A 15 14.92 10.72 -3.40
C SER A 15 14.35 9.36 -3.78
N SER A 16 13.12 9.03 -3.37
CA SER A 16 12.54 7.71 -3.61
C SER A 16 12.44 7.40 -5.11
N HIS A 17 12.76 6.14 -5.46
CA HIS A 17 12.65 5.65 -6.84
C HIS A 17 11.28 5.93 -7.45
N TRP A 18 10.22 5.76 -6.69
CA TRP A 18 8.86 6.06 -7.10
C TRP A 18 8.68 7.52 -7.55
N THR A 19 9.11 8.47 -6.70
CA THR A 19 9.03 9.91 -7.01
C THR A 19 9.85 10.26 -8.25
N GLN A 20 11.07 9.74 -8.35
CA GLN A 20 11.93 9.98 -9.50
C GLN A 20 11.33 9.41 -10.79
N LYS A 21 10.76 8.22 -10.74
CA LYS A 21 10.09 7.58 -11.87
C LYS A 21 8.88 8.36 -12.37
N LEU A 22 8.03 8.87 -11.47
CA LEU A 22 6.90 9.71 -11.88
C LEU A 22 7.38 11.02 -12.53
N LYS A 23 8.43 11.65 -11.96
CA LYS A 23 9.05 12.84 -12.55
C LYS A 23 9.62 12.57 -13.95
N GLN A 24 10.32 11.47 -14.15
CA GLN A 24 10.87 11.08 -15.47
C GLN A 24 9.76 10.85 -16.50
N LYS A 25 8.64 10.26 -16.08
CA LYS A 25 7.48 10.04 -16.95
C LYS A 25 6.60 11.27 -17.15
N GLY A 26 6.82 12.36 -16.39
CA GLY A 26 6.01 13.57 -16.45
C GLY A 26 4.55 13.34 -16.05
N ILE A 27 4.26 12.38 -15.17
CA ILE A 27 2.91 12.03 -14.72
C ILE A 27 2.78 12.14 -13.21
N THR A 28 1.54 12.31 -12.74
CA THR A 28 1.22 12.26 -11.31
C THR A 28 0.97 10.82 -10.84
N SER A 29 0.92 10.63 -9.52
CA SER A 29 0.58 9.33 -8.93
C SER A 29 -0.83 8.89 -9.33
N GLU A 30 -1.80 9.81 -9.36
CA GLU A 30 -3.18 9.53 -9.78
C GLU A 30 -3.23 9.03 -11.22
N GLN A 31 -2.54 9.73 -12.14
CA GLN A 31 -2.46 9.33 -13.55
C GLN A 31 -1.83 7.96 -13.73
N PHE A 32 -0.81 7.64 -12.92
CA PHE A 32 -0.23 6.30 -12.92
C PHE A 32 -1.27 5.25 -12.51
N TRP A 33 -1.98 5.44 -11.40
CA TRP A 33 -2.95 4.47 -10.91
C TRP A 33 -4.21 4.38 -11.76
N ASP A 34 -4.61 5.47 -12.44
CA ASP A 34 -5.69 5.44 -13.43
C ASP A 34 -5.37 4.55 -14.63
N SER A 35 -4.10 4.54 -15.05
CA SER A 35 -3.62 3.78 -16.21
C SER A 35 -2.97 2.43 -15.84
N TYR A 36 -2.95 2.04 -14.57
CA TYR A 36 -2.25 0.84 -14.11
C TYR A 36 -2.87 -0.44 -14.67
N LYS A 37 -2.13 -1.09 -15.58
CA LYS A 37 -2.61 -2.24 -16.37
C LYS A 37 -2.94 -3.46 -15.51
N MET A 38 -2.23 -3.64 -14.38
CA MET A 38 -2.46 -4.76 -13.46
C MET A 38 -3.65 -4.57 -12.53
N ALA A 39 -4.28 -3.38 -12.53
CA ALA A 39 -5.36 -3.07 -11.60
C ALA A 39 -6.56 -4.04 -11.70
N ASP A 40 -6.85 -4.58 -12.87
CA ASP A 40 -7.93 -5.55 -13.05
C ASP A 40 -7.57 -6.96 -12.52
N ARG A 41 -6.29 -7.23 -12.24
CA ARG A 41 -5.78 -8.45 -11.61
C ARG A 41 -5.38 -8.27 -10.14
N ASN A 42 -5.58 -7.08 -9.57
CA ASN A 42 -5.21 -6.82 -8.17
C ASN A 42 -5.88 -7.81 -7.21
N GLU A 43 -7.16 -8.11 -7.41
CA GLU A 43 -7.89 -9.06 -6.56
C GLU A 43 -7.27 -10.48 -6.62
N GLU A 44 -6.86 -10.95 -7.82
CA GLU A 44 -6.16 -12.21 -7.98
C GLU A 44 -4.79 -12.17 -7.29
N TYR A 45 -4.04 -11.08 -7.50
CA TYR A 45 -2.74 -10.89 -6.88
C TYR A 45 -2.85 -10.87 -5.36
N ASP A 46 -3.77 -10.08 -4.79
CA ASP A 46 -3.97 -9.95 -3.35
C ASP A 46 -4.34 -11.30 -2.72
N ARG A 47 -5.23 -12.05 -3.37
CA ARG A 47 -5.59 -13.40 -2.95
C ARG A 47 -4.38 -14.35 -2.94
N LEU A 48 -3.56 -14.34 -3.99
CA LEU A 48 -2.36 -15.17 -4.09
C LEU A 48 -1.29 -14.74 -3.08
N ALA A 49 -1.16 -13.44 -2.85
CA ALA A 49 -0.22 -12.85 -1.91
C ALA A 49 -0.67 -12.92 -0.44
N GLY A 50 -1.92 -13.34 -0.19
CA GLY A 50 -2.50 -13.33 1.16
C GLY A 50 -2.60 -11.91 1.75
N TYR A 51 -2.90 -10.92 0.92
CA TYR A 51 -3.01 -9.51 1.31
C TYR A 51 -4.49 -9.09 1.40
N PRO A 52 -4.90 -8.30 2.39
CA PRO A 52 -4.11 -7.78 3.51
C PRO A 52 -3.93 -8.75 4.71
N GLY A 53 -4.61 -9.92 4.69
CA GLY A 53 -4.39 -11.03 5.60
C GLY A 53 -4.28 -10.64 7.09
N LEU A 54 -3.15 -10.99 7.71
CA LEU A 54 -2.92 -10.75 9.15
C LEU A 54 -3.04 -9.29 9.58
N ILE A 55 -2.79 -8.34 8.66
CA ILE A 55 -2.97 -6.90 8.95
C ILE A 55 -4.44 -6.62 9.22
N LEU A 56 -5.32 -7.14 8.37
CA LEU A 56 -6.77 -7.01 8.54
C LEU A 56 -7.26 -7.65 9.85
N ASP A 57 -6.72 -8.82 10.22
CA ASP A 57 -7.06 -9.48 11.48
C ASP A 57 -6.75 -8.61 12.71
N ARG A 58 -5.68 -7.81 12.65
CA ARG A 58 -5.34 -6.83 13.70
C ARG A 58 -6.34 -5.67 13.73
N MET A 59 -6.76 -5.18 12.56
CA MET A 59 -7.75 -4.11 12.44
C MET A 59 -9.16 -4.53 12.85
N ALA A 60 -9.50 -5.80 12.66
CA ALA A 60 -10.83 -6.34 12.94
C ALA A 60 -11.31 -6.13 14.38
N ARG A 61 -10.39 -5.95 15.34
CA ARG A 61 -10.72 -5.62 16.74
C ARG A 61 -11.37 -4.25 16.91
N PHE A 62 -11.17 -3.36 15.94
CA PHE A 62 -11.67 -1.98 15.94
C PHE A 62 -12.79 -1.76 14.93
N ALA A 63 -13.14 -2.80 14.18
CA ALA A 63 -14.21 -2.78 13.19
C ALA A 63 -15.34 -3.72 13.64
N GLY A 64 -16.51 -3.16 13.94
CA GLY A 64 -17.72 -3.88 14.34
C GLY A 64 -18.97 -3.17 13.85
N PRO A 65 -20.18 -3.69 14.13
CA PRO A 65 -21.44 -3.18 13.58
C PRO A 65 -21.73 -1.70 13.88
N ASP A 66 -21.13 -1.16 14.93
CA ASP A 66 -21.28 0.26 15.31
C ASP A 66 -20.11 1.14 14.85
N SER A 67 -19.08 0.54 14.27
CA SER A 67 -17.85 1.24 13.87
C SER A 67 -18.06 2.13 12.65
N SER A 68 -17.39 3.29 12.67
CA SER A 68 -17.11 4.11 11.49
C SER A 68 -15.64 3.99 11.12
N VAL A 69 -15.37 3.72 9.85
CA VAL A 69 -14.02 3.50 9.31
C VAL A 69 -13.68 4.57 8.29
N LEU A 70 -12.46 5.06 8.33
CA LEU A 70 -11.87 5.89 7.26
C LEU A 70 -10.73 5.11 6.62
N ASP A 71 -10.81 4.87 5.31
CA ASP A 71 -9.77 4.21 4.51
C ASP A 71 -9.15 5.20 3.54
N ILE A 72 -7.90 5.60 3.79
CA ILE A 72 -7.18 6.63 3.05
C ILE A 72 -6.25 5.97 2.04
N GLY A 73 -6.40 6.36 0.75
CA GLY A 73 -5.68 5.71 -0.34
C GLY A 73 -6.18 4.28 -0.58
N ALA A 74 -7.49 4.10 -0.54
CA ALA A 74 -8.14 2.78 -0.54
C ALA A 74 -7.84 1.93 -1.78
N GLY A 75 -7.41 2.55 -2.88
CA GLY A 75 -7.15 1.87 -4.14
C GLY A 75 -8.38 1.12 -4.64
N SER A 76 -8.20 -0.14 -5.03
CA SER A 76 -9.30 -1.03 -5.47
C SER A 76 -10.08 -1.68 -4.32
N GLY A 77 -9.78 -1.36 -3.05
CA GLY A 77 -10.61 -1.75 -1.91
C GLY A 77 -10.12 -2.97 -1.12
N ALA A 78 -8.83 -3.29 -1.15
CA ALA A 78 -8.26 -4.44 -0.43
C ALA A 78 -8.60 -4.42 1.09
N TYR A 79 -8.61 -3.24 1.71
CA TYR A 79 -9.07 -3.05 3.09
C TYR A 79 -10.54 -2.65 3.16
N THR A 80 -10.99 -1.76 2.28
CA THR A 80 -12.35 -1.21 2.29
C THR A 80 -13.41 -2.30 2.28
N ILE A 81 -13.31 -3.27 1.36
CA ILE A 81 -14.35 -4.30 1.19
C ILE A 81 -14.51 -5.18 2.45
N PRO A 82 -13.45 -5.79 3.00
CA PRO A 82 -13.61 -6.59 4.22
C PRO A 82 -14.01 -5.74 5.44
N LEU A 83 -13.56 -4.49 5.55
CA LEU A 83 -13.97 -3.61 6.64
C LEU A 83 -15.44 -3.19 6.51
N ALA A 84 -15.93 -2.96 5.29
CA ALA A 84 -17.34 -2.62 5.05
C ALA A 84 -18.31 -3.77 5.39
N LYS A 85 -17.85 -5.03 5.29
CA LYS A 85 -18.65 -6.20 5.74
C LYS A 85 -18.85 -6.24 7.26
N ALA A 86 -17.96 -5.60 8.02
CA ALA A 86 -17.97 -5.63 9.48
C ALA A 86 -18.47 -4.33 10.11
N ALA A 87 -18.22 -3.19 9.48
CA ALA A 87 -18.47 -1.87 10.02
C ALA A 87 -19.87 -1.33 9.64
N ARG A 88 -20.38 -0.38 10.42
CA ARG A 88 -21.60 0.36 10.09
C ARG A 88 -21.43 1.21 8.84
N LYS A 89 -20.26 1.84 8.68
CA LYS A 89 -19.95 2.78 7.59
C LYS A 89 -18.46 2.78 7.31
N VAL A 90 -18.10 2.86 6.03
CA VAL A 90 -16.73 3.11 5.58
C VAL A 90 -16.71 4.35 4.71
N THR A 91 -15.90 5.33 5.09
CA THR A 91 -15.58 6.49 4.25
C THR A 91 -14.23 6.22 3.57
N VAL A 92 -14.19 6.38 2.27
CA VAL A 92 -13.00 6.17 1.44
C VAL A 92 -12.47 7.50 0.93
N VAL A 93 -11.17 7.72 1.03
CA VAL A 93 -10.48 8.82 0.34
C VAL A 93 -9.52 8.23 -0.68
N GLU A 94 -9.85 8.40 -1.98
CA GLU A 94 -9.04 7.87 -3.09
C GLU A 94 -9.07 8.84 -4.28
N PRO A 95 -7.92 9.36 -4.72
CA PRO A 95 -7.88 10.33 -5.82
C PRO A 95 -8.09 9.71 -7.20
N SER A 96 -7.68 8.46 -7.42
CA SER A 96 -7.79 7.81 -8.73
C SER A 96 -9.23 7.39 -9.03
N LYS A 97 -9.82 7.97 -10.06
CA LYS A 97 -11.16 7.60 -10.53
C LYS A 97 -11.23 6.15 -11.00
N GLY A 98 -10.16 5.67 -11.62
CA GLY A 98 -10.06 4.29 -12.07
C GLY A 98 -10.10 3.31 -10.90
N GLN A 99 -9.39 3.60 -9.82
CA GLN A 99 -9.42 2.77 -8.61
C GLN A 99 -10.78 2.83 -7.92
N VAL A 100 -11.36 4.02 -7.76
CA VAL A 100 -12.72 4.18 -7.22
C VAL A 100 -13.74 3.36 -8.02
N ALA A 101 -13.69 3.41 -9.36
CA ALA A 101 -14.60 2.64 -10.19
C ALA A 101 -14.45 1.12 -9.98
N ARG A 102 -13.23 0.62 -9.74
CA ARG A 102 -12.98 -0.80 -9.43
C ARG A 102 -13.50 -1.16 -8.05
N LEU A 103 -13.23 -0.33 -7.04
CA LEU A 103 -13.73 -0.51 -5.69
C LEU A 103 -15.26 -0.58 -5.67
N MET A 104 -15.94 0.35 -6.34
CA MET A 104 -17.41 0.38 -6.35
C MET A 104 -18.01 -0.81 -7.09
N ARG A 105 -17.42 -1.26 -8.22
CA ARG A 105 -17.85 -2.52 -8.87
C ARG A 105 -17.70 -3.73 -7.93
N LEU A 106 -16.64 -3.75 -7.13
CA LEU A 106 -16.42 -4.81 -6.15
C LEU A 106 -17.43 -4.73 -5.01
N ALA A 107 -17.72 -3.52 -4.52
CA ALA A 107 -18.75 -3.28 -3.51
C ALA A 107 -20.13 -3.73 -3.99
N ASP A 108 -20.52 -3.36 -5.22
CA ASP A 108 -21.79 -3.78 -5.84
C ASP A 108 -21.88 -5.32 -5.95
N ARG A 109 -20.82 -5.97 -6.38
CA ARG A 109 -20.73 -7.45 -6.47
C ARG A 109 -20.93 -8.12 -5.11
N GLU A 110 -20.44 -7.49 -4.05
CA GLU A 110 -20.53 -8.00 -2.66
C GLU A 110 -21.80 -7.51 -1.93
N GLY A 111 -22.64 -6.71 -2.58
CA GLY A 111 -23.88 -6.17 -2.00
C GLY A 111 -23.67 -5.16 -0.87
N LEU A 112 -22.58 -4.38 -0.92
CA LEU A 112 -22.22 -3.41 0.10
C LEU A 112 -22.76 -2.02 -0.26
N GLU A 113 -23.58 -1.43 0.63
CA GLU A 113 -24.21 -0.12 0.45
C GLU A 113 -23.70 0.93 1.44
N ASN A 114 -22.74 0.54 2.31
CA ASN A 114 -22.25 1.36 3.42
C ASN A 114 -20.90 2.03 3.16
N ILE A 115 -20.54 2.22 1.88
CA ILE A 115 -19.28 2.85 1.46
C ILE A 115 -19.56 4.23 0.87
N GLU A 116 -18.95 5.26 1.45
CA GLU A 116 -18.97 6.63 0.92
C GLU A 116 -17.60 7.00 0.36
N VAL A 117 -17.52 7.66 -0.80
CA VAL A 117 -16.27 7.99 -1.48
C VAL A 117 -16.05 9.50 -1.54
N ILE A 118 -14.90 9.94 -1.06
CA ILE A 118 -14.33 11.28 -1.27
C ILE A 118 -13.22 11.13 -2.33
N ASN A 119 -13.54 11.46 -3.59
CA ASN A 119 -12.60 11.32 -4.70
C ASN A 119 -11.64 12.51 -4.77
N LYS A 120 -10.73 12.58 -3.82
CA LYS A 120 -9.71 13.62 -3.65
C LYS A 120 -8.40 13.02 -3.15
N ARG A 121 -7.28 13.75 -3.30
CA ARG A 121 -6.06 13.45 -2.55
C ARG A 121 -6.29 13.77 -1.08
N TRP A 122 -5.69 13.00 -0.18
CA TRP A 122 -5.82 13.23 1.26
C TRP A 122 -5.47 14.67 1.69
N GLN A 123 -4.46 15.27 1.07
CA GLN A 123 -4.05 16.64 1.34
C GLN A 123 -5.17 17.65 1.04
N ASP A 124 -5.97 17.38 0.01
CA ASP A 124 -7.01 18.30 -0.51
C ASP A 124 -8.38 18.09 0.17
N VAL A 125 -8.51 17.11 1.07
CA VAL A 125 -9.72 16.91 1.86
C VAL A 125 -9.77 17.90 3.00
N ASP A 126 -10.84 18.72 3.05
CA ASP A 126 -11.08 19.62 4.17
C ASP A 126 -11.53 18.83 5.41
N ARG A 127 -11.14 19.32 6.61
CA ARG A 127 -11.56 18.71 7.88
C ARG A 127 -13.08 18.65 8.05
N SER A 128 -13.79 19.62 7.48
CA SER A 128 -15.26 19.68 7.53
C SER A 128 -15.95 18.61 6.68
N GLU A 129 -15.25 17.98 5.74
CA GLU A 129 -15.73 16.85 4.95
C GLU A 129 -15.62 15.52 5.69
N LEU A 130 -14.97 15.50 6.85
CA LEU A 130 -14.67 14.31 7.63
C LEU A 130 -15.47 14.26 8.93
N GLU A 131 -15.93 13.08 9.25
CA GLU A 131 -16.51 12.76 10.56
C GLU A 131 -15.38 12.41 11.58
N SER A 132 -15.77 11.77 12.66
CA SER A 132 -14.86 11.08 13.58
C SER A 132 -14.99 9.58 13.37
N TYR A 133 -13.86 8.86 13.37
CA TYR A 133 -13.81 7.45 13.00
C TYR A 133 -13.21 6.61 14.12
N SER A 134 -13.85 5.47 14.41
CA SER A 134 -13.32 4.50 15.36
C SER A 134 -12.08 3.77 14.83
N LEU A 135 -11.96 3.68 13.50
CA LEU A 135 -10.80 3.11 12.82
C LEU A 135 -10.39 4.01 11.65
N VAL A 136 -9.13 4.42 11.62
CA VAL A 136 -8.52 5.09 10.46
C VAL A 136 -7.42 4.21 9.91
N ASN A 137 -7.48 3.90 8.63
CA ASN A 137 -6.46 3.14 7.89
C ASN A 137 -5.82 3.99 6.80
N ALA A 138 -4.51 3.87 6.65
CA ALA A 138 -3.75 4.39 5.52
C ALA A 138 -2.67 3.37 5.14
N ALA A 139 -2.76 2.79 3.95
CA ALA A 139 -1.88 1.73 3.51
C ALA A 139 -1.22 2.06 2.17
N TYR A 140 0.12 2.10 2.15
CA TYR A 140 0.93 2.35 0.94
C TYR A 140 0.59 3.64 0.18
N CYS A 141 0.05 4.64 0.86
CA CYS A 141 -0.44 5.89 0.25
C CYS A 141 0.35 7.15 0.67
N PHE A 142 1.51 7.00 1.29
CA PHE A 142 2.29 8.09 1.88
C PHE A 142 3.17 8.83 0.86
N HIS A 143 2.58 9.32 -0.23
CA HIS A 143 3.33 10.00 -1.31
C HIS A 143 3.48 11.52 -1.11
N MET A 144 3.12 12.04 0.06
CA MET A 144 3.23 13.47 0.39
C MET A 144 4.61 13.82 0.99
N PRO A 145 5.29 14.86 0.48
CA PRO A 145 6.57 15.33 1.06
C PRO A 145 6.42 15.88 2.47
N ASP A 146 5.33 16.64 2.74
CA ASP A 146 4.99 17.10 4.08
C ASP A 146 4.02 16.14 4.74
N ILE A 147 4.58 15.23 5.56
CA ILE A 147 3.81 14.18 6.21
C ILE A 147 3.13 14.63 7.50
N ARG A 148 3.65 15.67 8.16
CA ARG A 148 3.16 16.10 9.48
C ARG A 148 1.69 16.52 9.47
N PRO A 149 1.23 17.46 8.60
CA PRO A 149 -0.18 17.84 8.57
C PRO A 149 -1.09 16.70 8.12
N ALA A 150 -0.58 15.79 7.27
CA ALA A 150 -1.33 14.61 6.84
C ALA A 150 -1.61 13.66 8.01
N LEU A 151 -0.58 13.31 8.79
CA LEU A 151 -0.73 12.46 9.98
C LEU A 151 -1.53 13.16 11.09
N GLN A 152 -1.33 14.46 11.29
CA GLN A 152 -2.10 15.22 12.31
C GLN A 152 -3.58 15.17 11.98
N LYS A 153 -3.98 15.40 10.72
CA LYS A 153 -5.38 15.29 10.29
C LYS A 153 -5.95 13.88 10.48
N MET A 154 -5.17 12.80 10.23
CA MET A 154 -5.57 11.44 10.53
C MET A 154 -5.83 11.23 12.02
N LEU A 155 -4.92 11.69 12.87
CA LEU A 155 -5.02 11.59 14.32
C LEU A 155 -6.20 12.39 14.90
N ASP A 156 -6.47 13.58 14.35
CA ASP A 156 -7.57 14.46 14.78
C ASP A 156 -8.96 13.84 14.52
N VAL A 157 -9.11 13.02 13.46
CA VAL A 157 -10.35 12.34 13.14
C VAL A 157 -10.46 10.94 13.76
N THR A 158 -9.38 10.41 14.33
CA THR A 158 -9.36 9.10 14.98
C THR A 158 -9.93 9.19 16.39
N THR A 159 -10.90 8.35 16.72
CA THR A 159 -11.45 8.19 18.07
C THR A 159 -11.06 6.86 18.74
N GLY A 160 -10.68 5.85 17.98
CA GLY A 160 -10.25 4.55 18.46
C GLY A 160 -8.81 4.23 18.04
N ALA A 161 -8.59 3.77 16.84
CA ALA A 161 -7.26 3.37 16.37
C ALA A 161 -6.90 3.93 15.00
N LEU A 162 -5.63 4.34 14.84
CA LEU A 162 -5.00 4.69 13.57
C LEU A 162 -4.05 3.57 13.17
N PHE A 163 -4.17 3.08 11.95
CA PHE A 163 -3.25 2.11 11.33
C PHE A 163 -2.57 2.73 10.12
N LEU A 164 -1.24 2.60 10.08
CA LEU A 164 -0.41 2.97 8.94
C LEU A 164 0.32 1.70 8.47
N VAL A 165 0.18 1.37 7.19
CA VAL A 165 0.85 0.19 6.61
C VAL A 165 1.81 0.67 5.54
N ALA A 166 3.07 0.31 5.67
CA ALA A 166 4.13 0.76 4.79
C ALA A 166 5.14 -0.35 4.47
N LEU A 167 5.97 -0.11 3.47
CA LEU A 167 6.98 -1.07 3.03
C LEU A 167 8.05 -1.28 4.09
N VAL A 168 8.40 -2.54 4.33
CA VAL A 168 9.64 -2.96 4.98
C VAL A 168 10.63 -3.46 3.93
N ASP A 169 10.20 -4.44 3.12
CA ASP A 169 11.08 -5.15 2.18
C ASP A 169 10.22 -5.86 1.11
N HIS A 170 10.54 -5.65 -0.15
CA HIS A 170 9.90 -6.37 -1.27
C HIS A 170 10.31 -7.85 -1.34
N GLY A 171 11.37 -8.24 -0.64
CA GLY A 171 11.96 -9.58 -0.70
C GLY A 171 12.47 -9.96 -2.10
N PHE A 172 12.83 -8.98 -2.89
CA PHE A 172 13.24 -9.13 -4.29
C PHE A 172 14.49 -8.29 -4.63
N ALA A 173 15.21 -7.81 -3.58
CA ALA A 173 16.40 -6.98 -3.70
C ALA A 173 17.45 -7.58 -4.63
N ASP A 174 17.69 -8.89 -4.48
CA ASP A 174 18.64 -9.64 -5.29
C ASP A 174 18.30 -9.61 -6.79
N VAL A 175 17.01 -9.56 -7.14
CA VAL A 175 16.54 -9.43 -8.51
C VAL A 175 16.66 -7.99 -8.99
N TYR A 176 16.21 -7.02 -8.20
CA TYR A 176 16.31 -5.59 -8.58
C TYR A 176 17.76 -5.17 -8.79
N GLU A 177 18.64 -5.50 -7.85
CA GLU A 177 20.06 -5.17 -7.97
C GLU A 177 20.75 -5.96 -9.09
N GLY A 178 20.52 -7.28 -9.14
CA GLY A 178 21.18 -8.15 -10.10
C GLY A 178 20.71 -7.99 -11.54
N VAL A 179 19.47 -7.60 -11.79
CA VAL A 179 18.89 -7.51 -13.13
C VAL A 179 18.82 -6.06 -13.60
N PHE A 180 18.29 -5.16 -12.76
CA PHE A 180 18.03 -3.77 -13.13
C PHE A 180 19.10 -2.80 -12.62
N GLY A 181 20.02 -3.24 -11.75
CA GLY A 181 21.02 -2.38 -11.13
C GLY A 181 20.46 -1.43 -10.08
N GLU A 182 19.27 -1.70 -9.58
CA GLU A 182 18.57 -0.86 -8.62
C GLU A 182 18.74 -1.38 -7.20
N LYS A 183 19.04 -0.47 -6.28
CA LYS A 183 19.04 -0.80 -4.84
C LYS A 183 17.61 -0.92 -4.33
N GLU A 184 17.42 -1.82 -3.38
CA GLU A 184 16.16 -1.90 -2.66
C GLU A 184 15.84 -0.57 -1.97
N PRO A 185 14.56 -0.12 -2.02
CA PRO A 185 14.15 1.08 -1.30
C PRO A 185 14.40 0.92 0.20
N GLU A 186 14.74 2.02 0.86
CA GLU A 186 14.81 2.06 2.31
C GLU A 186 13.43 1.76 2.93
N PRO A 187 13.37 1.09 4.08
CA PRO A 187 12.11 0.68 4.69
C PRO A 187 11.28 1.89 5.16
N GLU A 188 10.23 2.20 4.44
CA GLU A 188 9.36 3.38 4.66
C GLU A 188 8.74 3.42 6.07
N TYR A 189 8.42 2.24 6.64
CA TYR A 189 7.80 2.16 7.96
C TYR A 189 8.63 2.77 9.09
N ILE A 190 9.97 2.75 8.98
CA ILE A 190 10.87 3.33 10.00
C ILE A 190 10.66 4.85 10.07
N TYR A 191 10.55 5.50 8.92
CA TYR A 191 10.32 6.94 8.86
C TYR A 191 8.97 7.31 9.47
N LEU A 192 7.91 6.63 9.09
CA LEU A 192 6.55 6.88 9.61
C LEU A 192 6.46 6.66 11.12
N TYR A 193 7.07 5.59 11.63
CA TYR A 193 7.12 5.31 13.05
C TYR A 193 7.82 6.43 13.82
N ASN A 194 9.00 6.85 13.35
CA ASN A 194 9.78 7.89 14.01
C ASN A 194 9.11 9.28 13.92
N VAL A 195 8.42 9.57 12.80
CA VAL A 195 7.61 10.79 12.66
C VAL A 195 6.49 10.80 13.70
N LEU A 196 5.72 9.72 13.87
CA LEU A 196 4.69 9.62 14.90
C LEU A 196 5.29 9.79 16.30
N HIS A 197 6.44 9.16 16.57
CA HIS A 197 7.14 9.31 17.84
C HIS A 197 7.56 10.78 18.09
N GLN A 198 8.13 11.46 17.09
CA GLN A 198 8.50 12.88 17.19
C GLN A 198 7.28 13.79 17.39
N MET A 199 6.10 13.38 16.87
CA MET A 199 4.83 14.08 17.13
C MET A 199 4.26 13.83 18.54
N GLY A 200 4.88 12.95 19.33
CA GLY A 200 4.46 12.63 20.70
C GLY A 200 3.45 11.47 20.81
N TYR A 201 3.27 10.70 19.74
CA TYR A 201 2.36 9.55 19.71
C TYR A 201 3.14 8.23 19.87
N PRO A 202 3.01 7.52 21.00
CA PRO A 202 3.69 6.24 21.25
C PRO A 202 2.98 5.11 20.47
N ALA A 203 3.33 4.97 19.20
CA ALA A 203 2.76 3.95 18.36
C ALA A 203 3.42 2.57 18.57
N ASN A 204 2.68 1.51 18.28
CA ASN A 204 3.22 0.16 18.18
C ASN A 204 3.66 -0.11 16.74
N VAL A 205 4.54 -1.09 16.56
CA VAL A 205 4.95 -1.56 15.24
C VAL A 205 5.08 -3.08 15.22
N GLU A 206 4.59 -3.70 14.15
CA GLU A 206 4.76 -5.12 13.87
C GLU A 206 5.17 -5.31 12.41
N VAL A 207 6.17 -6.16 12.17
CA VAL A 207 6.59 -6.53 10.82
C VAL A 207 5.96 -7.86 10.47
N MET A 208 5.13 -7.86 9.44
CA MET A 208 4.43 -9.04 8.95
C MET A 208 5.10 -9.57 7.69
N VAL A 209 5.34 -10.88 7.66
CA VAL A 209 6.03 -11.55 6.56
C VAL A 209 5.05 -12.40 5.76
N ARG A 210 4.81 -12.01 4.52
CA ARG A 210 4.04 -12.82 3.57
C ARG A 210 4.96 -13.62 2.67
N ARG A 211 4.78 -14.94 2.63
CA ARG A 211 5.47 -15.86 1.71
C ARG A 211 4.44 -16.47 0.78
N TYR A 212 4.57 -16.21 -0.49
CA TYR A 212 3.59 -16.60 -1.49
C TYR A 212 4.23 -16.96 -2.83
N GLN A 213 3.42 -17.40 -3.76
CA GLN A 213 3.83 -17.70 -5.11
C GLN A 213 2.81 -17.13 -6.08
N ILE A 214 3.28 -16.55 -7.17
CA ILE A 214 2.45 -16.06 -8.27
C ILE A 214 2.90 -16.68 -9.60
N PRO A 215 2.01 -16.79 -10.58
CA PRO A 215 2.40 -17.21 -11.93
C PRO A 215 3.53 -16.33 -12.47
N LEU A 216 4.48 -16.95 -13.18
CA LEU A 216 5.58 -16.21 -13.80
C LEU A 216 5.07 -15.10 -14.73
N GLU A 217 4.01 -15.38 -15.49
CA GLU A 217 3.38 -14.38 -16.37
C GLU A 217 2.92 -13.14 -15.58
N MET A 218 2.24 -13.32 -14.45
CA MET A 218 1.85 -12.21 -13.57
C MET A 218 3.07 -11.44 -13.04
N GLN A 219 4.15 -12.13 -12.66
CA GLN A 219 5.39 -11.48 -12.25
C GLN A 219 5.99 -10.66 -13.40
N MET A 220 5.97 -11.17 -14.62
CA MET A 220 6.45 -10.46 -15.81
C MET A 220 5.60 -9.22 -16.12
N GLU A 221 4.28 -9.31 -16.02
CA GLU A 221 3.38 -8.16 -16.18
C GLU A 221 3.67 -7.05 -15.17
N ILE A 222 3.87 -7.41 -13.89
CA ILE A 222 4.23 -6.47 -12.83
C ILE A 222 5.53 -5.74 -13.18
N LEU A 223 6.57 -6.47 -13.60
CA LEU A 223 7.85 -5.87 -13.94
C LEU A 223 7.76 -5.02 -15.22
N ARG A 224 7.04 -5.47 -16.25
CA ARG A 224 6.81 -4.71 -17.49
C ARG A 224 6.00 -3.43 -17.28
N SER A 225 5.21 -3.33 -16.21
CA SER A 225 4.57 -2.05 -15.84
C SER A 225 5.57 -0.98 -15.39
N SER A 226 6.76 -1.42 -15.02
CA SER A 226 7.81 -0.59 -14.44
C SER A 226 9.05 -0.44 -15.30
N TYR A 227 9.36 -1.43 -16.13
CA TYR A 227 10.58 -1.52 -16.93
C TYR A 227 10.27 -1.82 -18.39
N ASP A 228 11.06 -1.23 -19.29
CA ASP A 228 11.03 -1.59 -20.70
C ASP A 228 11.88 -2.85 -20.90
N PHE A 229 11.25 -3.97 -21.24
CA PHE A 229 11.92 -5.25 -21.39
C PHE A 229 12.47 -5.43 -22.80
N THR A 230 13.78 -5.72 -22.87
CA THR A 230 14.42 -6.30 -24.05
C THR A 230 14.54 -7.81 -23.89
N PRO A 231 14.77 -8.60 -24.98
CA PRO A 231 15.02 -10.03 -24.89
C PRO A 231 16.18 -10.38 -23.94
N GLU A 232 17.26 -9.59 -23.94
CA GLU A 232 18.44 -9.79 -23.10
C GLU A 232 18.11 -9.55 -21.62
N LEU A 233 17.26 -8.56 -21.32
CA LEU A 233 16.84 -8.28 -19.95
C LEU A 233 15.91 -9.38 -19.43
N GLU A 234 15.06 -9.94 -20.29
CA GLU A 234 14.19 -11.07 -19.97
C GLU A 234 15.01 -12.34 -19.66
N GLU A 235 16.01 -12.65 -20.49
CA GLU A 235 16.94 -13.76 -20.25
C GLU A 235 17.67 -13.60 -18.91
N LYS A 236 18.24 -12.42 -18.68
CA LYS A 236 18.93 -12.10 -17.41
C LYS A 236 18.03 -12.25 -16.18
N LEU A 237 16.75 -11.85 -16.30
CA LEU A 237 15.77 -12.04 -15.23
C LEU A 237 15.50 -13.53 -14.97
N MET A 238 15.29 -14.30 -16.03
CA MET A 238 15.03 -15.74 -15.92
C MET A 238 16.21 -16.49 -15.30
N ASP A 239 17.43 -16.18 -15.70
CA ASP A 239 18.64 -16.73 -15.15
C ASP A 239 18.77 -16.38 -13.65
N ARG A 240 18.49 -15.13 -13.29
CA ARG A 240 18.53 -14.69 -11.89
C ARG A 240 17.48 -15.40 -11.03
N LEU A 241 16.24 -15.53 -11.51
CA LEU A 241 15.17 -16.24 -10.82
C LEU A 241 15.51 -17.74 -10.63
N ALA A 242 16.15 -18.35 -11.62
CA ALA A 242 16.60 -19.73 -11.54
C ALA A 242 17.77 -19.89 -10.52
N ALA A 243 18.81 -19.05 -10.64
CA ALA A 243 19.98 -19.09 -9.76
C ALA A 243 19.65 -18.86 -8.29
N THR A 244 18.60 -18.06 -8.01
CA THR A 244 18.13 -17.79 -6.64
C THR A 244 17.07 -18.78 -6.14
N GLY A 245 16.75 -19.84 -6.91
CA GLY A 245 15.80 -20.87 -6.54
C GLY A 245 14.36 -20.38 -6.39
N ARG A 246 14.01 -19.29 -7.12
CA ARG A 246 12.69 -18.67 -7.05
C ARG A 246 11.66 -19.31 -7.97
N LEU A 247 12.10 -20.05 -8.98
CA LEU A 247 11.20 -20.71 -9.92
C LEU A 247 10.66 -22.03 -9.34
N VAL A 248 9.36 -22.23 -9.48
CA VAL A 248 8.65 -23.46 -9.10
C VAL A 248 7.86 -23.95 -10.30
N LYS A 249 8.13 -25.17 -10.74
CA LYS A 249 7.32 -25.83 -11.77
C LYS A 249 6.08 -26.45 -11.14
N ARG A 250 4.91 -26.21 -11.71
CA ARG A 250 3.64 -26.81 -11.34
C ARG A 250 2.95 -27.37 -12.61
N GLU A 251 1.90 -28.16 -12.45
CA GLU A 251 1.13 -28.69 -13.56
C GLU A 251 0.58 -27.60 -14.49
N ASN A 252 0.18 -26.45 -13.91
CA ASN A 252 -0.38 -25.30 -14.60
C ASN A 252 0.66 -24.22 -14.98
N GLY A 253 1.94 -24.55 -15.03
CA GLY A 253 2.99 -23.63 -15.49
C GLY A 253 4.09 -23.34 -14.47
N VAL A 254 4.83 -22.26 -14.74
CA VAL A 254 5.93 -21.82 -13.89
C VAL A 254 5.46 -20.71 -12.93
N TRP A 255 5.86 -20.82 -11.66
CA TRP A 255 5.52 -19.90 -10.60
C TRP A 255 6.77 -19.29 -10.00
N VAL A 256 6.63 -18.08 -9.43
CA VAL A 256 7.72 -17.35 -8.76
C VAL A 256 7.45 -17.25 -7.29
N LYS A 257 8.41 -17.71 -6.47
CA LYS A 257 8.38 -17.50 -5.01
C LYS A 257 8.65 -16.03 -4.68
N ARG A 258 7.82 -15.48 -3.83
CA ARG A 258 7.93 -14.13 -3.31
C ARG A 258 7.92 -14.15 -1.78
N THR A 259 8.68 -13.23 -1.23
CA THR A 259 8.54 -12.82 0.17
C THR A 259 8.30 -11.34 0.18
N TYR A 260 7.38 -10.88 0.99
CA TYR A 260 7.08 -9.47 1.15
C TYR A 260 6.96 -9.17 2.63
N LYS A 261 7.48 -8.05 3.08
CA LYS A 261 7.37 -7.65 4.47
C LYS A 261 6.64 -6.32 4.54
N ASP A 262 5.55 -6.32 5.29
CA ASP A 262 4.72 -5.18 5.57
C ASP A 262 5.02 -4.67 6.98
N GLY A 263 5.25 -3.38 7.15
CA GLY A 263 5.34 -2.71 8.44
C GLY A 263 3.97 -2.15 8.81
N MET A 264 3.32 -2.72 9.80
CA MET A 264 2.08 -2.20 10.36
C MET A 264 2.43 -1.39 11.61
N ILE A 265 2.12 -0.10 11.58
CA ILE A 265 2.25 0.83 12.69
C ILE A 265 0.84 1.15 13.15
N TRP A 266 0.59 1.12 14.46
CA TRP A 266 -0.72 1.54 14.94
C TRP A 266 -0.61 2.31 16.25
N TYR A 267 -1.49 3.28 16.39
CA TYR A 267 -1.71 4.05 17.59
C TYR A 267 -3.17 3.89 18.02
N GLN A 268 -3.39 3.53 19.27
CA GLN A 268 -4.71 3.47 19.88
C GLN A 268 -4.89 4.70 20.75
N LYS A 269 -5.98 5.40 20.53
CA LYS A 269 -6.36 6.54 21.35
C LYS A 269 -7.06 6.03 22.61
N ASP A 270 -6.65 6.56 23.76
CA ASP A 270 -7.23 6.24 25.07
C ASP A 270 -8.67 6.77 25.19
#